data_c4f1ec66a1cdb4a88efdd38f049bf96b
#
_entry.id   c4f1ec66a1cdb4a88efdd38f049bf96b
#
_cell.length_a   1.000
_cell.length_b   1.000
_cell.length_c   1.000
_cell.angle_alpha   90.00
_cell.angle_beta   90.00
_cell.angle_gamma   90.00
#
_symmetry.space_group_name_H-M   'P 1'
#
loop_
_entity.id
_entity.type
_entity.pdbx_description
1 polymer ?
#
loop_
_entity_poly.entity_id
_entity_poly.type
_entity_poly.pdbx_seq_one_letter_code
_entity_poly.pdbx_strand_id
1 'polypeptide(L)'
;MKTEDYANENVMMDTVYGDWHVRIDTVDSKTKVKNSDEFVKKLLVSISKGGKVLFDKNVFTREDIWKDADEEFQVYAALVSDITNTSVYLPVSICYPETDDGFTFLLALSKDGSSKVYPVPMAWDESDMVTDFYVRYIHECQQKPVDKASLLKLARDYGSPKFVEQLTKGGVDVVFPAKVLARKNMKVVPEAELVKGGCLVRFSTSYDNTQPFDSIRVELKKRSVKKDYDYEYMIDKVIH
;
A
#
# COMPACT_ATOMS: atom_id res chain seq x y z
N MET A 1 28.41 -2.23 0.37
CA MET A 1 27.45 -3.35 0.39
C MET A 1 28.05 -4.46 -0.47
N LYS A 2 28.23 -5.71 0.03
CA LYS A 2 28.71 -6.81 -0.81
C LYS A 2 27.56 -7.17 -1.76
N THR A 3 27.79 -7.11 -3.05
CA THR A 3 26.94 -7.73 -4.06
C THR A 3 26.94 -9.23 -3.77
N GLU A 4 25.85 -9.74 -3.20
CA GLU A 4 25.61 -11.17 -3.18
C GLU A 4 25.41 -11.59 -4.64
N ASP A 5 26.17 -12.57 -5.12
CA ASP A 5 25.93 -13.18 -6.43
C ASP A 5 24.62 -14.00 -6.33
N TYR A 6 23.54 -13.41 -6.80
CA TYR A 6 22.24 -14.08 -6.89
C TYR A 6 22.23 -14.98 -8.15
N ALA A 7 21.71 -16.20 -7.96
CA ALA A 7 21.37 -17.03 -9.11
C ALA A 7 19.99 -16.61 -9.65
N ASN A 8 19.83 -16.68 -10.97
CA ASN A 8 18.54 -16.47 -11.64
C ASN A 8 17.83 -15.14 -11.34
N GLU A 9 18.49 -14.00 -11.65
CA GLU A 9 17.81 -12.70 -11.66
C GLU A 9 16.73 -12.70 -12.73
N ASN A 10 15.45 -12.53 -12.33
CA ASN A 10 14.31 -12.46 -13.23
C ASN A 10 13.65 -11.09 -13.11
N VAL A 11 13.63 -10.33 -14.21
CA VAL A 11 12.98 -9.02 -14.27
C VAL A 11 11.47 -9.22 -14.26
N MET A 12 10.80 -8.82 -13.20
CA MET A 12 9.35 -8.85 -13.09
C MET A 12 8.73 -7.61 -13.70
N MET A 13 9.36 -6.46 -13.51
CA MET A 13 8.91 -5.20 -14.08
C MET A 13 10.09 -4.23 -14.27
N ASP A 14 10.05 -3.48 -15.37
CA ASP A 14 10.95 -2.35 -15.63
C ASP A 14 10.17 -1.29 -16.43
N THR A 15 9.70 -0.23 -15.75
CA THR A 15 8.71 0.70 -16.32
C THR A 15 8.91 2.13 -15.83
N VAL A 16 8.57 3.07 -16.70
CA VAL A 16 8.61 4.52 -16.40
C VAL A 16 7.18 5.05 -16.25
N TYR A 17 6.95 5.76 -15.13
CA TYR A 17 5.70 6.43 -14.81
C TYR A 17 5.98 7.92 -14.57
N GLY A 18 5.77 8.76 -15.58
CA GLY A 18 6.13 10.17 -15.50
C GLY A 18 7.64 10.37 -15.27
N ASP A 19 8.01 10.97 -14.15
CA ASP A 19 9.40 11.15 -13.73
C ASP A 19 9.95 10.04 -12.82
N TRP A 20 9.13 9.02 -12.54
CA TRP A 20 9.53 7.82 -11.80
C TRP A 20 9.97 6.71 -12.77
N HIS A 21 11.08 6.06 -12.45
CA HIS A 21 11.49 4.79 -13.07
C HIS A 21 11.51 3.74 -11.97
N VAL A 22 10.78 2.66 -12.16
CA VAL A 22 10.62 1.56 -11.20
C VAL A 22 11.01 0.25 -11.85
N ARG A 23 11.95 -0.46 -11.23
CA ARG A 23 12.34 -1.80 -11.63
C ARG A 23 12.22 -2.73 -10.43
N ILE A 24 11.60 -3.88 -10.66
CA ILE A 24 11.45 -4.97 -9.69
C ILE A 24 12.04 -6.22 -10.33
N ASP A 25 13.01 -6.81 -9.65
CA ASP A 25 13.60 -8.09 -10.02
C ASP A 25 13.32 -9.10 -8.90
N THR A 26 13.12 -10.36 -9.25
CA THR A 26 13.10 -11.48 -8.31
C THR A 26 14.38 -12.26 -8.46
N VAL A 27 15.02 -12.60 -7.35
CA VAL A 27 16.25 -13.40 -7.35
C VAL A 27 16.13 -14.57 -6.38
N ASP A 28 16.72 -15.68 -6.77
CA ASP A 28 16.81 -16.85 -5.90
C ASP A 28 17.97 -16.70 -4.91
N SER A 29 17.70 -16.98 -3.65
CA SER A 29 18.74 -17.14 -2.64
C SER A 29 19.44 -18.50 -2.83
N LYS A 30 20.48 -18.75 -2.03
CA LYS A 30 21.15 -20.09 -1.99
C LYS A 30 20.44 -21.09 -1.08
N THR A 31 19.35 -20.67 -0.42
CA THR A 31 18.61 -21.48 0.57
C THR A 31 17.33 -21.97 -0.07
N LYS A 32 17.01 -23.24 0.09
CA LYS A 32 15.73 -23.81 -0.33
C LYS A 32 14.63 -23.46 0.68
N VAL A 33 13.42 -23.32 0.17
CA VAL A 33 12.20 -23.24 0.98
C VAL A 33 12.02 -24.58 1.70
N LYS A 34 11.60 -24.53 2.94
CA LYS A 34 11.30 -25.73 3.71
C LYS A 34 10.19 -26.54 3.03
N ASN A 35 10.41 -27.83 2.91
CA ASN A 35 9.49 -28.78 2.26
C ASN A 35 9.22 -28.52 0.78
N SER A 36 10.07 -27.75 0.08
CA SER A 36 9.97 -27.46 -1.34
C SER A 36 11.30 -27.64 -2.07
N ASP A 37 11.24 -27.83 -3.38
CA ASP A 37 12.43 -27.83 -4.24
C ASP A 37 12.82 -26.41 -4.70
N GLU A 38 11.97 -25.41 -4.44
CA GLU A 38 12.23 -24.01 -4.78
C GLU A 38 13.26 -23.36 -3.86
N PHE A 39 14.00 -22.40 -4.40
CA PHE A 39 14.86 -21.53 -3.61
C PHE A 39 14.05 -20.35 -3.04
N VAL A 40 14.44 -19.92 -1.82
CA VAL A 40 13.85 -18.73 -1.21
C VAL A 40 14.09 -17.52 -2.10
N LYS A 41 13.01 -16.85 -2.49
CA LYS A 41 13.04 -15.65 -3.33
C LYS A 41 13.28 -14.40 -2.50
N LYS A 42 13.92 -13.41 -3.12
CA LYS A 42 14.08 -12.05 -2.61
C LYS A 42 13.66 -11.07 -3.71
N LEU A 43 13.09 -9.94 -3.33
CA LEU A 43 12.81 -8.86 -4.25
C LEU A 43 13.98 -7.88 -4.27
N LEU A 44 14.44 -7.50 -5.46
CA LEU A 44 15.35 -6.38 -5.66
C LEU A 44 14.56 -5.23 -6.25
N VAL A 45 14.53 -4.10 -5.56
CA VAL A 45 13.77 -2.93 -5.97
C VAL A 45 14.73 -1.79 -6.28
N SER A 46 14.66 -1.28 -7.49
CA SER A 46 15.39 -0.09 -7.93
C SER A 46 14.39 0.99 -8.33
N ILE A 47 14.53 2.16 -7.73
CA ILE A 47 13.65 3.31 -8.02
C ILE A 47 14.49 4.56 -8.20
N SER A 48 14.19 5.31 -9.26
CA SER A 48 14.67 6.67 -9.43
C SER A 48 13.53 7.63 -9.74
N LYS A 49 13.73 8.90 -9.40
CA LYS A 49 12.78 9.99 -9.70
C LYS A 49 13.54 11.20 -10.24
N GLY A 50 13.15 11.68 -11.43
CA GLY A 50 13.83 12.79 -12.08
C GLY A 50 15.34 12.56 -12.27
N GLY A 51 15.76 11.33 -12.50
CA GLY A 51 17.16 10.92 -12.64
C GLY A 51 17.91 10.71 -11.32
N LYS A 52 17.31 11.06 -10.16
CA LYS A 52 17.90 10.78 -8.84
C LYS A 52 17.55 9.36 -8.39
N VAL A 53 18.54 8.54 -8.11
CA VAL A 53 18.36 7.21 -7.51
C VAL A 53 17.91 7.34 -6.06
N LEU A 54 16.84 6.67 -5.70
CA LEU A 54 16.26 6.62 -4.36
C LEU A 54 16.46 5.24 -3.72
N PHE A 55 16.29 4.18 -4.51
CA PHE A 55 16.54 2.79 -4.14
C PHE A 55 17.42 2.17 -5.22
N ASP A 56 18.51 1.55 -4.84
CA ASP A 56 19.48 0.91 -5.76
C ASP A 56 19.61 -0.57 -5.40
N LYS A 57 18.83 -1.42 -6.09
CA LYS A 57 18.74 -2.86 -5.82
C LYS A 57 18.52 -3.15 -4.33
N ASN A 58 17.64 -2.38 -3.68
CA ASN A 58 17.29 -2.64 -2.30
C ASN A 58 16.60 -4.00 -2.17
N VAL A 59 17.13 -4.81 -1.28
CA VAL A 59 16.65 -6.17 -1.05
C VAL A 59 15.48 -6.14 -0.07
N PHE A 60 14.39 -6.82 -0.42
CA PHE A 60 13.27 -7.09 0.48
C PHE A 60 13.06 -8.61 0.53
N THR A 61 13.09 -9.14 1.75
CA THR A 61 12.83 -10.55 2.04
C THR A 61 11.40 -10.71 2.57
N ARG A 62 10.93 -11.95 2.72
CA ARG A 62 9.63 -12.21 3.35
C ARG A 62 9.58 -11.65 4.79
N GLU A 63 10.70 -11.75 5.53
CA GLU A 63 10.80 -11.26 6.92
C GLU A 63 10.79 -9.72 7.00
N ASP A 64 11.26 -9.02 5.96
CA ASP A 64 11.14 -7.55 5.86
C ASP A 64 9.69 -7.13 5.64
N ILE A 65 8.89 -7.96 4.96
CA ILE A 65 7.47 -7.72 4.67
C ILE A 65 6.61 -8.17 5.85
N TRP A 66 6.82 -9.39 6.33
CA TRP A 66 6.10 -9.96 7.46
C TRP A 66 7.08 -10.68 8.39
N LYS A 67 7.37 -10.06 9.53
CA LYS A 67 8.40 -10.53 10.48
C LYS A 67 8.20 -11.98 10.97
N ASP A 68 6.93 -12.37 11.12
CA ASP A 68 6.54 -13.68 11.65
C ASP A 68 6.10 -14.64 10.51
N ALA A 69 6.52 -14.37 9.27
CA ALA A 69 6.24 -15.24 8.13
C ALA A 69 6.85 -16.63 8.30
N ASP A 70 6.06 -17.66 8.01
CA ASP A 70 6.53 -19.04 8.04
C ASP A 70 7.68 -19.25 7.02
N GLU A 71 8.62 -20.17 7.37
CA GLU A 71 9.74 -20.53 6.51
C GLU A 71 9.32 -21.19 5.19
N GLU A 72 8.08 -21.62 5.08
CA GLU A 72 7.48 -22.18 3.86
C GLU A 72 6.94 -21.12 2.91
N PHE A 73 6.79 -19.86 3.34
CA PHE A 73 6.32 -18.78 2.49
C PHE A 73 7.41 -18.20 1.58
N GLN A 74 6.96 -17.66 0.45
CA GLN A 74 7.74 -16.91 -0.53
C GLN A 74 7.24 -15.48 -0.65
N VAL A 75 8.12 -14.55 -1.08
CA VAL A 75 7.78 -13.17 -1.36
C VAL A 75 7.64 -12.94 -2.85
N TYR A 76 6.56 -12.27 -3.27
CA TYR A 76 6.29 -11.92 -4.66
C TYR A 76 5.83 -10.47 -4.80
N ALA A 77 6.31 -9.80 -5.85
CA ALA A 77 5.78 -8.53 -6.32
C ALA A 77 6.00 -8.41 -7.82
N ALA A 78 5.00 -8.01 -8.58
CA ALA A 78 5.08 -8.00 -10.04
C ALA A 78 4.55 -6.71 -10.67
N LEU A 79 4.00 -5.78 -9.90
CA LEU A 79 3.39 -4.56 -10.42
C LEU A 79 3.47 -3.38 -9.44
N VAL A 80 3.23 -2.20 -9.98
CA VAL A 80 2.95 -0.99 -9.22
C VAL A 80 1.44 -0.79 -9.18
N SER A 81 0.86 -0.68 -8.00
CA SER A 81 -0.59 -0.44 -7.87
C SER A 81 -0.95 1.04 -7.89
N ASP A 82 -0.05 1.92 -7.48
CA ASP A 82 -0.25 3.36 -7.54
C ASP A 82 1.09 4.12 -7.42
N ILE A 83 1.10 5.35 -7.93
CA ILE A 83 2.20 6.29 -7.82
C ILE A 83 1.65 7.69 -7.52
N THR A 84 2.25 8.33 -6.53
CA THR A 84 2.02 9.74 -6.22
C THR A 84 3.27 10.58 -6.50
N ASN A 85 3.25 11.87 -6.18
CA ASN A 85 4.47 12.69 -6.28
C ASN A 85 5.53 12.31 -5.23
N THR A 86 5.15 11.58 -4.20
CA THR A 86 5.98 11.30 -3.03
C THR A 86 6.28 9.83 -2.81
N SER A 87 5.49 8.93 -3.38
CA SER A 87 5.59 7.50 -3.08
C SER A 87 5.22 6.62 -4.27
N VAL A 88 5.81 5.43 -4.30
CA VAL A 88 5.44 4.30 -5.16
C VAL A 88 4.87 3.21 -4.26
N TYR A 89 3.75 2.60 -4.67
CA TYR A 89 3.05 1.57 -3.93
C TYR A 89 3.10 0.23 -4.68
N LEU A 90 3.69 -0.77 -4.04
CA LEU A 90 3.84 -2.13 -4.57
C LEU A 90 2.99 -3.10 -3.73
N PRO A 91 1.99 -3.76 -4.29
CA PRO A 91 1.40 -4.94 -3.67
C PRO A 91 2.46 -6.04 -3.60
N VAL A 92 2.61 -6.61 -2.43
CA VAL A 92 3.54 -7.71 -2.16
C VAL A 92 2.76 -8.86 -1.56
N SER A 93 2.86 -10.03 -2.16
CA SER A 93 2.25 -11.25 -1.63
C SER A 93 3.30 -12.07 -0.88
N ILE A 94 2.90 -12.61 0.26
CA ILE A 94 3.63 -13.62 1.01
C ILE A 94 2.75 -14.87 0.99
N CYS A 95 3.14 -15.88 0.24
CA CYS A 95 2.33 -17.07 0.03
C CYS A 95 3.17 -18.35 -0.07
N TYR A 96 2.51 -19.50 0.06
CA TYR A 96 3.14 -20.77 -0.23
C TYR A 96 3.49 -20.85 -1.72
N PRO A 97 4.64 -21.47 -2.08
CA PRO A 97 5.02 -21.69 -3.47
C PRO A 97 3.90 -22.35 -4.27
N GLU A 98 3.70 -21.90 -5.51
CA GLU A 98 2.74 -22.46 -6.45
C GLU A 98 1.26 -22.44 -6.00
N THR A 99 0.93 -21.64 -4.99
CA THR A 99 -0.44 -21.50 -4.48
C THR A 99 -0.86 -20.03 -4.35
N ASP A 100 -2.19 -19.81 -4.22
CA ASP A 100 -2.77 -18.52 -3.88
C ASP A 100 -2.97 -18.37 -2.35
N ASP A 101 -2.56 -19.36 -1.57
CA ASP A 101 -2.68 -19.32 -0.11
C ASP A 101 -1.61 -18.41 0.50
N GLY A 102 -2.02 -17.25 0.96
CA GLY A 102 -1.08 -16.28 1.52
C GLY A 102 -1.73 -14.98 1.96
N PHE A 103 -0.90 -13.99 2.15
CA PHE A 103 -1.26 -12.68 2.65
C PHE A 103 -0.74 -11.60 1.73
N THR A 104 -1.51 -10.52 1.61
CA THR A 104 -1.12 -9.36 0.81
C THR A 104 -0.71 -8.21 1.71
N PHE A 105 0.34 -7.54 1.30
CA PHE A 105 0.89 -6.35 1.95
C PHE A 105 1.06 -5.24 0.93
N LEU A 106 1.07 -4.00 1.39
CA LEU A 106 1.43 -2.84 0.59
C LEU A 106 2.81 -2.34 1.02
N LEU A 107 3.79 -2.45 0.15
CA LEU A 107 5.10 -1.85 0.33
C LEU A 107 5.07 -0.43 -0.26
N ALA A 108 5.12 0.58 0.60
CA ALA A 108 5.18 1.98 0.22
C ALA A 108 6.63 2.46 0.25
N LEU A 109 7.12 2.96 -0.88
CA LEU A 109 8.50 3.41 -1.11
C LEU A 109 8.49 4.91 -1.36
N SER A 110 9.05 5.68 -0.43
CA SER A 110 8.97 7.14 -0.41
C SER A 110 10.15 7.80 -1.13
N LYS A 111 9.95 9.00 -1.65
CA LYS A 111 10.98 9.82 -2.34
C LYS A 111 12.17 10.22 -1.47
N ASP A 112 12.07 10.07 -0.16
CA ASP A 112 13.18 10.29 0.79
C ASP A 112 14.05 9.05 0.99
N GLY A 113 13.73 7.94 0.31
CA GLY A 113 14.43 6.66 0.42
C GLY A 113 13.92 5.79 1.57
N SER A 114 12.88 6.19 2.28
CA SER A 114 12.25 5.37 3.31
C SER A 114 11.25 4.37 2.72
N SER A 115 11.06 3.24 3.41
CA SER A 115 10.07 2.24 3.08
C SER A 115 9.18 1.92 4.28
N LYS A 116 7.93 1.57 4.01
CA LYS A 116 6.98 1.07 5.01
C LYS A 116 6.14 -0.05 4.43
N VAL A 117 5.83 -1.03 5.26
CA VAL A 117 4.95 -2.14 4.93
C VAL A 117 3.65 -2.01 5.72
N TYR A 118 2.55 -2.21 5.03
CA TYR A 118 1.21 -2.21 5.59
C TYR A 118 0.53 -3.53 5.22
N PRO A 119 0.00 -4.32 6.17
CA PRO A 119 -0.97 -5.34 5.84
C PRO A 119 -2.19 -4.67 5.19
N VAL A 120 -2.60 -5.17 4.05
CA VAL A 120 -3.80 -4.71 3.36
C VAL A 120 -4.59 -5.94 2.94
N PRO A 121 -5.92 -5.91 3.01
CA PRO A 121 -6.70 -6.98 2.42
C PRO A 121 -6.48 -6.98 0.91
N MET A 122 -6.55 -8.13 0.28
CA MET A 122 -6.73 -8.17 -1.17
C MET A 122 -8.07 -7.52 -1.46
N ALA A 123 -8.08 -6.53 -2.34
CA ALA A 123 -9.26 -5.72 -2.63
C ALA A 123 -10.35 -6.55 -3.33
N TRP A 124 -11.20 -7.19 -2.53
CA TRP A 124 -12.30 -8.01 -3.00
C TRP A 124 -13.65 -7.31 -2.88
N ASP A 125 -13.78 -6.39 -1.92
CA ASP A 125 -15.01 -5.66 -1.68
C ASP A 125 -14.80 -4.15 -1.43
N GLU A 126 -15.88 -3.46 -1.15
CA GLU A 126 -15.89 -2.02 -0.93
C GLU A 126 -15.18 -1.61 0.36
N SER A 127 -15.17 -2.46 1.38
CA SER A 127 -14.49 -2.18 2.65
C SER A 127 -12.97 -2.26 2.47
N ASP A 128 -12.50 -3.20 1.66
CA ASP A 128 -11.10 -3.35 1.31
C ASP A 128 -10.59 -2.12 0.55
N MET A 129 -11.38 -1.63 -0.41
CA MET A 129 -11.09 -0.38 -1.13
C MET A 129 -10.95 0.81 -0.18
N VAL A 130 -11.85 0.94 0.79
CA VAL A 130 -11.80 2.03 1.77
C VAL A 130 -10.58 1.88 2.68
N THR A 131 -10.27 0.67 3.12
CA THR A 131 -9.05 0.38 3.90
C THR A 131 -7.79 0.77 3.12
N ASP A 132 -7.68 0.35 1.85
CA ASP A 132 -6.54 0.66 0.98
C ASP A 132 -6.38 2.19 0.77
N PHE A 133 -7.49 2.90 0.53
CA PHE A 133 -7.48 4.36 0.49
C PHE A 133 -6.89 4.97 1.77
N TYR A 134 -7.38 4.58 2.94
CA TYR A 134 -6.92 5.15 4.20
C TYR A 134 -5.46 4.81 4.52
N VAL A 135 -4.99 3.61 4.19
CA VAL A 135 -3.58 3.22 4.33
C VAL A 135 -2.68 4.15 3.53
N ARG A 136 -2.97 4.34 2.23
CA ARG A 136 -2.20 5.23 1.36
C ARG A 136 -2.30 6.69 1.78
N TYR A 137 -3.50 7.14 2.13
CA TYR A 137 -3.73 8.52 2.55
C TYR A 137 -2.99 8.87 3.85
N ILE A 138 -2.99 7.96 4.84
CA ILE A 138 -2.21 8.09 6.08
C ILE A 138 -0.71 8.13 5.76
N HIS A 139 -0.23 7.26 4.87
CA HIS A 139 1.17 7.25 4.45
C HIS A 139 1.59 8.61 3.86
N GLU A 140 0.79 9.16 2.95
CA GLU A 140 1.06 10.47 2.35
C GLU A 140 1.00 11.62 3.36
N CYS A 141 0.09 11.57 4.33
CA CYS A 141 0.04 12.55 5.42
C CYS A 141 1.27 12.52 6.34
N GLN A 142 2.00 11.41 6.37
CA GLN A 142 3.22 11.25 7.17
C GLN A 142 4.47 11.73 6.44
N GLN A 143 4.39 12.00 5.12
CA GLN A 143 5.51 12.55 4.36
C GLN A 143 5.89 13.96 4.83
N LYS A 144 7.17 14.32 4.73
CA LYS A 144 7.68 15.64 5.14
C LYS A 144 8.44 16.30 3.98
N PRO A 145 7.96 17.42 3.46
CA PRO A 145 6.65 18.04 3.72
C PRO A 145 5.49 17.20 3.16
N VAL A 146 4.28 17.39 3.70
CA VAL A 146 3.06 16.80 3.15
C VAL A 146 2.79 17.37 1.76
N ASP A 147 2.64 16.49 0.77
CA ASP A 147 2.31 16.89 -0.59
C ASP A 147 0.80 16.83 -0.85
N LYS A 148 0.17 18.00 -0.91
CA LYS A 148 -1.27 18.12 -1.17
C LYS A 148 -1.69 17.55 -2.53
N ALA A 149 -0.82 17.59 -3.54
CA ALA A 149 -1.14 17.05 -4.86
C ALA A 149 -1.25 15.52 -4.82
N SER A 150 -0.38 14.82 -4.08
CA SER A 150 -0.47 13.39 -3.82
C SER A 150 -1.78 13.01 -3.13
N LEU A 151 -2.15 13.74 -2.08
CA LEU A 151 -3.41 13.51 -1.35
C LEU A 151 -4.65 13.72 -2.24
N LEU A 152 -4.64 14.77 -3.06
CA LEU A 152 -5.74 15.03 -4.00
C LEU A 152 -5.79 14.01 -5.14
N LYS A 153 -4.63 13.46 -5.57
CA LYS A 153 -4.60 12.36 -6.53
C LYS A 153 -5.32 11.14 -5.96
N LEU A 154 -4.92 10.68 -4.77
CA LEU A 154 -5.60 9.56 -4.09
C LEU A 154 -7.10 9.81 -3.94
N ALA A 155 -7.49 11.02 -3.54
CA ALA A 155 -8.90 11.36 -3.42
C ALA A 155 -9.68 11.26 -4.75
N ARG A 156 -9.05 11.56 -5.89
CA ARG A 156 -9.66 11.40 -7.22
C ARG A 156 -9.74 9.95 -7.67
N ASP A 157 -8.75 9.16 -7.32
CA ASP A 157 -8.68 7.75 -7.72
C ASP A 157 -9.73 6.92 -6.96
N TYR A 158 -9.93 7.21 -5.68
CA TYR A 158 -10.85 6.46 -4.79
C TYR A 158 -12.21 7.13 -4.59
N GLY A 159 -12.35 8.42 -4.86
CA GLY A 159 -13.51 9.22 -4.47
C GLY A 159 -14.31 9.83 -5.60
N SER A 160 -15.53 10.21 -5.27
CA SER A 160 -16.41 10.99 -6.14
C SER A 160 -15.95 12.45 -6.21
N PRO A 161 -16.43 13.23 -7.21
CA PRO A 161 -16.19 14.67 -7.25
C PRO A 161 -16.62 15.40 -5.97
N LYS A 162 -17.69 14.94 -5.32
CA LYS A 162 -18.18 15.49 -4.04
C LYS A 162 -17.19 15.23 -2.90
N PHE A 163 -16.59 14.05 -2.85
CA PHE A 163 -15.55 13.73 -1.87
C PHE A 163 -14.30 14.58 -2.08
N VAL A 164 -13.85 14.72 -3.34
CA VAL A 164 -12.73 15.60 -3.71
C VAL A 164 -13.00 17.05 -3.31
N GLU A 165 -14.25 17.55 -3.52
CA GLU A 165 -14.66 18.88 -3.10
C GLU A 165 -14.63 19.04 -1.58
N GLN A 166 -15.08 18.03 -0.82
CA GLN A 166 -15.02 18.01 0.65
C GLN A 166 -13.58 18.20 1.15
N LEU A 167 -12.63 17.45 0.57
CA LEU A 167 -11.20 17.58 0.87
C LEU A 167 -10.63 18.94 0.47
N THR A 168 -11.01 19.45 -0.69
CA THR A 168 -10.49 20.74 -1.18
C THR A 168 -10.94 21.90 -0.30
N LYS A 169 -12.18 21.86 0.20
CA LYS A 169 -12.75 22.91 1.06
C LYS A 169 -12.39 22.75 2.52
N GLY A 170 -12.42 21.52 3.04
CA GLY A 170 -12.22 21.20 4.46
C GLY A 170 -10.76 20.95 4.85
N GLY A 171 -9.88 20.83 3.84
CA GLY A 171 -8.48 20.48 4.04
C GLY A 171 -8.26 18.97 4.17
N VAL A 172 -6.98 18.59 4.19
CA VAL A 172 -6.56 17.17 4.20
C VAL A 172 -7.00 16.40 5.44
N ASP A 173 -7.27 17.11 6.50
CA ASP A 173 -7.64 16.55 7.81
C ASP A 173 -9.13 16.16 7.89
N VAL A 174 -9.97 16.59 6.93
CA VAL A 174 -11.43 16.37 6.96
C VAL A 174 -11.82 14.88 6.87
N VAL A 175 -10.92 14.02 6.43
CA VAL A 175 -11.15 12.57 6.33
C VAL A 175 -10.84 11.82 7.63
N PHE A 176 -10.33 12.51 8.66
CA PHE A 176 -9.94 11.89 9.90
C PHE A 176 -10.76 12.38 11.09
N PRO A 177 -11.07 11.50 12.06
CA PRO A 177 -11.52 11.95 13.36
C PRO A 177 -10.40 12.71 14.11
N ALA A 178 -10.79 13.62 14.98
CA ALA A 178 -9.86 14.50 15.70
C ALA A 178 -8.75 13.74 16.48
N LYS A 179 -9.07 12.58 17.04
CA LYS A 179 -8.10 11.76 17.78
C LYS A 179 -7.05 11.12 16.88
N VAL A 180 -7.39 10.80 15.62
CA VAL A 180 -6.43 10.33 14.62
C VAL A 180 -5.46 11.45 14.26
N LEU A 181 -5.97 12.67 14.06
CA LEU A 181 -5.16 13.85 13.78
C LEU A 181 -4.15 14.16 14.89
N ALA A 182 -4.57 14.01 16.15
CA ALA A 182 -3.69 14.21 17.30
C ALA A 182 -2.55 13.16 17.35
N ARG A 183 -2.66 12.04 16.62
CA ARG A 183 -1.71 10.92 16.61
C ARG A 183 -0.90 10.81 15.33
N LYS A 184 -0.78 11.86 14.53
CA LYS A 184 -0.09 11.89 13.21
C LYS A 184 1.30 11.23 13.17
N ASN A 185 2.02 11.19 14.29
CA ASN A 185 3.36 10.60 14.38
C ASN A 185 3.37 9.16 14.92
N MET A 186 2.21 8.59 15.22
CA MET A 186 2.07 7.23 15.73
C MET A 186 1.67 6.27 14.61
N LYS A 187 1.93 4.98 14.82
CA LYS A 187 1.37 3.95 13.95
C LYS A 187 -0.15 4.01 14.06
N VAL A 188 -0.82 4.29 12.95
CA VAL A 188 -2.28 4.26 12.85
C VAL A 188 -2.63 3.22 11.82
N VAL A 189 -3.51 2.30 12.19
CA VAL A 189 -3.98 1.21 11.35
C VAL A 189 -5.46 1.43 11.09
N PRO A 190 -5.87 1.73 9.86
CA PRO A 190 -7.26 1.79 9.45
C PRO A 190 -7.77 0.39 9.12
N GLU A 191 -9.03 0.14 9.46
CA GLU A 191 -9.77 -1.04 9.05
C GLU A 191 -11.22 -0.64 8.78
N ALA A 192 -11.72 -0.94 7.60
CA ALA A 192 -13.10 -0.64 7.23
C ALA A 192 -13.95 -1.91 7.27
N GLU A 193 -15.19 -1.77 7.73
CA GLU A 193 -16.22 -2.80 7.62
C GLU A 193 -17.46 -2.25 6.92
N LEU A 194 -18.14 -3.08 6.15
CA LEU A 194 -19.39 -2.72 5.50
C LEU A 194 -20.51 -2.52 6.53
N VAL A 195 -21.20 -1.38 6.38
CA VAL A 195 -22.40 -1.06 7.16
C VAL A 195 -23.48 -0.55 6.21
N LYS A 196 -24.73 -0.44 6.70
CA LYS A 196 -25.82 0.06 5.85
C LYS A 196 -25.51 1.43 5.26
N GLY A 197 -25.31 1.48 3.95
CA GLY A 197 -25.07 2.70 3.17
C GLY A 197 -23.62 3.18 3.11
N GLY A 198 -22.65 2.32 3.42
CA GLY A 198 -21.24 2.66 3.30
C GLY A 198 -20.33 1.79 4.15
N CYS A 199 -19.28 2.38 4.69
CA CYS A 199 -18.32 1.73 5.59
C CYS A 199 -18.18 2.48 6.91
N LEU A 200 -17.89 1.73 7.97
CA LEU A 200 -17.35 2.24 9.22
C LEU A 200 -15.86 1.97 9.23
N VAL A 201 -15.05 3.02 9.25
CA VAL A 201 -13.58 2.91 9.33
C VAL A 201 -13.18 3.05 10.79
N ARG A 202 -12.53 2.02 11.31
CA ARG A 202 -11.96 2.01 12.66
C ARG A 202 -10.46 2.28 12.58
N PHE A 203 -9.94 2.96 13.57
CA PHE A 203 -8.52 3.28 13.68
C PHE A 203 -7.96 2.68 14.97
N SER A 204 -6.93 1.87 14.84
CA SER A 204 -6.20 1.24 15.95
C SER A 204 -4.72 1.61 15.93
N THR A 205 -3.95 1.17 16.93
CA THR A 205 -2.49 1.39 16.99
C THR A 205 -1.68 0.19 16.54
N SER A 206 -2.32 -0.95 16.34
CA SER A 206 -1.70 -2.17 15.79
C SER A 206 -2.76 -3.02 15.11
N TYR A 207 -2.34 -3.94 14.25
CA TYR A 207 -3.21 -4.90 13.58
C TYR A 207 -3.80 -5.94 14.55
N ASP A 208 -3.11 -6.22 15.66
CA ASP A 208 -3.57 -7.17 16.69
C ASP A 208 -4.46 -6.50 17.75
N ASN A 209 -4.61 -5.18 17.68
CA ASN A 209 -5.41 -4.44 18.65
C ASN A 209 -6.85 -4.33 18.19
N THR A 210 -7.69 -5.21 18.69
CA THR A 210 -9.13 -5.26 18.38
C THR A 210 -9.94 -4.08 18.97
N GLN A 211 -9.33 -3.23 19.80
CA GLN A 211 -9.99 -2.04 20.35
C GLN A 211 -9.58 -0.78 19.59
N PRO A 212 -10.42 -0.28 18.67
CA PRO A 212 -10.16 0.96 17.98
C PRO A 212 -10.23 2.13 18.97
N PHE A 213 -9.34 3.10 18.80
CA PHE A 213 -9.37 4.33 19.60
C PHE A 213 -10.28 5.42 19.02
N ASP A 214 -10.67 5.28 17.75
CA ASP A 214 -11.61 6.17 17.05
C ASP A 214 -12.21 5.50 15.80
N SER A 215 -13.25 6.10 15.26
CA SER A 215 -13.88 5.65 14.03
C SER A 215 -14.53 6.81 13.26
N ILE A 216 -14.76 6.58 11.95
CA ILE A 216 -15.46 7.52 11.07
C ILE A 216 -16.32 6.75 10.09
N ARG A 217 -17.43 7.35 9.68
CA ARG A 217 -18.33 6.76 8.68
C ARG A 217 -18.02 7.31 7.30
N VAL A 218 -18.03 6.43 6.31
CA VAL A 218 -17.81 6.73 4.90
C VAL A 218 -19.03 6.29 4.10
N GLU A 219 -19.67 7.22 3.39
CA GLU A 219 -20.70 6.90 2.41
C GLU A 219 -20.05 6.48 1.09
N LEU A 220 -20.60 5.45 0.45
CA LEU A 220 -20.16 4.94 -0.84
C LEU A 220 -21.18 5.24 -1.92
N LYS A 221 -20.67 5.39 -3.14
CA LYS A 221 -21.46 5.55 -4.35
C LYS A 221 -20.96 4.64 -5.46
N LYS A 222 -21.87 3.98 -6.17
CA LYS A 222 -21.52 3.17 -7.32
C LYS A 222 -20.96 4.05 -8.45
N ARG A 223 -19.89 3.62 -9.10
CA ARG A 223 -19.33 4.29 -10.28
C ARG A 223 -20.29 4.18 -11.45
N SER A 224 -20.53 5.29 -12.15
CA SER A 224 -21.44 5.30 -13.31
C SER A 224 -20.82 4.73 -14.58
N VAL A 225 -19.48 4.62 -14.64
CA VAL A 225 -18.73 4.08 -15.78
C VAL A 225 -17.61 3.20 -15.21
N LYS A 226 -17.56 1.94 -15.66
CA LYS A 226 -16.35 1.12 -15.50
C LYS A 226 -15.26 1.74 -16.40
N LYS A 227 -14.46 2.63 -15.85
CA LYS A 227 -13.09 2.84 -16.32
C LYS A 227 -12.25 1.75 -15.69
N ASP A 228 -11.03 1.55 -16.18
CA ASP A 228 -10.03 0.58 -15.73
C ASP A 228 -9.68 0.69 -14.22
N TYR A 229 -10.71 0.82 -13.38
CA TYR A 229 -10.62 0.82 -11.93
C TYR A 229 -11.04 -0.55 -11.42
N ASP A 230 -10.27 -1.08 -10.50
CA ASP A 230 -10.52 -2.39 -9.87
C ASP A 230 -11.80 -2.40 -9.02
N TYR A 231 -12.36 -1.22 -8.67
CA TYR A 231 -13.50 -1.09 -7.76
C TYR A 231 -14.77 -0.57 -8.44
N GLU A 232 -15.90 -1.22 -8.16
CA GLU A 232 -17.22 -0.78 -8.62
C GLU A 232 -17.75 0.47 -7.90
N TYR A 233 -17.26 0.74 -6.70
CA TYR A 233 -17.69 1.83 -5.82
C TYR A 233 -16.60 2.89 -5.67
N MET A 234 -17.00 4.03 -5.14
CA MET A 234 -16.13 5.14 -4.79
C MET A 234 -16.61 5.77 -3.48
N ILE A 235 -15.71 6.39 -2.74
CA ILE A 235 -16.02 7.20 -1.57
C ILE A 235 -16.81 8.44 -2.02
N ASP A 236 -18.03 8.62 -1.49
CA ASP A 236 -18.86 9.80 -1.84
C ASP A 236 -18.75 10.90 -0.79
N LYS A 237 -18.62 10.52 0.48
CA LYS A 237 -18.54 11.48 1.57
C LYS A 237 -17.99 10.83 2.84
N VAL A 238 -17.26 11.61 3.63
CA VAL A 238 -16.92 11.29 5.02
C VAL A 238 -17.88 12.03 5.95
N ILE A 239 -18.39 11.33 6.97
CA ILE A 239 -19.34 11.85 7.96
C ILE A 239 -18.68 11.78 9.34
N HIS A 240 -18.60 12.93 9.98
CA HIS A 240 -18.11 13.10 11.35
C HIS A 240 -19.21 12.90 12.38
#